data_0d1e408409009a3a22eff8fb9bfa7eb7
#
_entry.id   0d1e408409009a3a22eff8fb9bfa7eb7
#
_cell.length_a   1.000
_cell.length_b   1.000
_cell.length_c   1.000
_cell.angle_alpha   90.00
_cell.angle_beta   90.00
_cell.angle_gamma   90.00
#
_symmetry.space_group_name_H-M   'P 1'
#
loop_
_entity.id
_entity.type
_entity.pdbx_description
1 polymer ?
#
loop_
_entity_poly.entity_id
_entity_poly.type
_entity_poly.pdbx_seq_one_letter_code
_entity_poly.pdbx_strand_id
1 'polypeptide(L)'
;MQVINSLIFNLVLYASIIPVSALIIILYPFINTTLLQKFASNWIFFILAALKVLCGVSWRIEGKKNLPKSPCIIVSNHQGAWESFFLQTLYHPSTSIIKKELLYIPLFGWAFACLKPIYINRSNKFSSLKKVIKDGSRKIGEGSSIIIFPEGTRARPHKGLKPFSSSCGLLSVKNNIPIVPICHNSGLYWKNRRFIKEKGEIIIRIGPLLFDENPKKLTNKAYTWINKNFDEIN
;
A
#
# COMPACT_ATOMS: atom_id res chain seq x y z
N MET A 1 22.20 -20.02 5.07
CA MET A 1 21.75 -18.96 5.98
C MET A 1 20.50 -18.23 5.45
N GLN A 2 20.48 -17.67 4.24
CA GLN A 2 19.35 -16.90 3.69
C GLN A 2 18.02 -17.67 3.65
N VAL A 3 18.03 -18.94 3.27
CA VAL A 3 16.83 -19.80 3.24
C VAL A 3 16.28 -20.02 4.66
N ILE A 4 17.15 -20.32 5.63
CA ILE A 4 16.77 -20.52 7.04
C ILE A 4 16.19 -19.23 7.62
N ASN A 5 16.85 -18.09 7.40
CA ASN A 5 16.39 -16.79 7.87
C ASN A 5 15.02 -16.42 7.27
N SER A 6 14.82 -16.70 5.97
CA SER A 6 13.53 -16.50 5.32
C SER A 6 12.45 -17.45 5.85
N LEU A 7 12.83 -18.68 6.24
CA LEU A 7 11.90 -19.64 6.86
C LEU A 7 11.45 -19.11 8.23
N ILE A 8 12.39 -18.70 9.07
CA ILE A 8 12.09 -18.15 10.40
C ILE A 8 11.22 -16.90 10.27
N PHE A 9 11.56 -15.98 9.35
CA PHE A 9 10.76 -14.79 9.09
C PHE A 9 9.32 -15.14 8.65
N ASN A 10 9.16 -16.06 7.71
CA ASN A 10 7.83 -16.46 7.26
C ASN A 10 7.04 -17.14 8.39
N LEU A 11 7.69 -17.92 9.25
CA LEU A 11 7.06 -18.50 10.44
C LEU A 11 6.57 -17.41 11.40
N VAL A 12 7.41 -16.40 11.70
CA VAL A 12 7.03 -15.24 12.53
C VAL A 12 5.86 -14.49 11.91
N LEU A 13 5.90 -14.22 10.59
CA LEU A 13 4.83 -13.54 9.87
C LEU A 13 3.51 -14.30 9.97
N TYR A 14 3.49 -15.59 9.62
CA TYR A 14 2.26 -16.37 9.60
C TYR A 14 1.76 -16.74 11.00
N ALA A 15 2.64 -17.00 11.96
CA ALA A 15 2.25 -17.27 13.33
C ALA A 15 1.66 -16.02 14.02
N SER A 16 2.18 -14.82 13.72
CA SER A 16 1.69 -13.58 14.32
C SER A 16 0.41 -13.05 13.67
N ILE A 17 0.17 -13.33 12.37
CA ILE A 17 -1.02 -12.82 11.67
C ILE A 17 -2.32 -13.39 12.26
N ILE A 18 -2.30 -14.61 12.77
CA ILE A 18 -3.48 -15.26 13.35
C ILE A 18 -3.95 -14.54 14.62
N PRO A 19 -3.13 -14.42 15.68
CA PRO A 19 -3.56 -13.75 16.91
C PRO A 19 -3.84 -12.26 16.71
N VAL A 20 -3.07 -11.57 15.85
CA VAL A 20 -3.34 -10.15 15.55
C VAL A 20 -4.64 -9.98 14.80
N SER A 21 -4.97 -10.86 13.85
CA SER A 21 -6.24 -10.83 13.15
C SER A 21 -7.41 -11.07 14.10
N ALA A 22 -7.31 -12.06 15.00
CA ALA A 22 -8.32 -12.33 16.01
C ALA A 22 -8.51 -11.12 16.93
N LEU A 23 -7.42 -10.49 17.37
CA LEU A 23 -7.48 -9.30 18.23
C LEU A 23 -8.11 -8.10 17.52
N ILE A 24 -7.81 -7.85 16.23
CA ILE A 24 -8.46 -6.82 15.42
C ILE A 24 -9.97 -7.04 15.35
N ILE A 25 -10.42 -8.27 15.13
CA ILE A 25 -11.85 -8.62 15.07
C ILE A 25 -12.52 -8.38 16.43
N ILE A 26 -11.89 -8.82 17.51
CA ILE A 26 -12.41 -8.64 18.88
C ILE A 26 -12.50 -7.15 19.25
N LEU A 27 -11.48 -6.37 18.91
CA LEU A 27 -11.44 -4.94 19.24
C LEU A 27 -12.36 -4.08 18.36
N TYR A 28 -12.71 -4.56 17.15
CA TYR A 28 -13.47 -3.78 16.17
C TYR A 28 -14.77 -3.13 16.71
N PRO A 29 -15.62 -3.79 17.51
CA PRO A 29 -16.82 -3.16 18.06
C PRO A 29 -16.56 -2.13 19.16
N PHE A 30 -15.37 -2.12 19.76
CA PHE A 30 -15.05 -1.30 20.94
C PHE A 30 -14.22 -0.06 20.64
N ILE A 31 -13.47 -0.06 19.53
CA ILE A 31 -12.57 1.05 19.17
C ILE A 31 -12.84 1.56 17.74
N ASN A 32 -12.55 2.84 17.52
CA ASN A 32 -12.72 3.44 16.19
C ASN A 32 -11.71 2.91 15.17
N THR A 33 -12.04 3.03 13.88
CA THR A 33 -11.23 2.51 12.79
C THR A 33 -9.80 3.07 12.78
N THR A 34 -9.61 4.35 13.17
CA THR A 34 -8.28 4.98 13.21
C THR A 34 -7.37 4.33 14.25
N LEU A 35 -7.89 4.05 15.45
CA LEU A 35 -7.14 3.35 16.49
C LEU A 35 -6.83 1.90 16.08
N LEU A 36 -7.79 1.23 15.44
CA LEU A 36 -7.61 -0.12 14.94
C LEU A 36 -6.52 -0.18 13.85
N GLN A 37 -6.47 0.82 12.95
CA GLN A 37 -5.41 0.94 11.94
C GLN A 37 -4.05 1.23 12.58
N LYS A 38 -3.98 2.07 13.62
CA LYS A 38 -2.74 2.29 14.38
C LYS A 38 -2.25 1.01 15.04
N PHE A 39 -3.16 0.22 15.63
CA PHE A 39 -2.83 -1.09 16.18
C PHE A 39 -2.27 -2.04 15.11
N ALA A 40 -2.93 -2.13 13.96
CA ALA A 40 -2.44 -2.91 12.82
C ALA A 40 -1.07 -2.42 12.33
N SER A 41 -0.82 -1.09 12.32
CA SER A 41 0.46 -0.51 11.93
C SER A 41 1.58 -0.86 12.91
N ASN A 42 1.32 -0.96 14.20
CA ASN A 42 2.31 -1.42 15.17
C ASN A 42 2.75 -2.87 14.89
N TRP A 43 1.80 -3.73 14.54
CA TRP A 43 2.14 -5.08 14.08
C TRP A 43 2.93 -5.05 12.77
N ILE A 44 2.58 -4.19 11.82
CA ILE A 44 3.37 -4.03 10.59
C ILE A 44 4.81 -3.63 10.93
N PHE A 45 5.03 -2.64 11.81
CA PHE A 45 6.38 -2.26 12.25
C PHE A 45 7.15 -3.42 12.89
N PHE A 46 6.49 -4.25 13.71
CA PHE A 46 7.08 -5.47 14.25
C PHE A 46 7.54 -6.42 13.12
N ILE A 47 6.70 -6.67 12.12
CA ILE A 47 7.04 -7.54 10.98
C ILE A 47 8.19 -6.96 10.15
N LEU A 48 8.20 -5.64 9.92
CA LEU A 48 9.29 -4.99 9.19
C LEU A 48 10.60 -5.03 9.99
N ALA A 49 10.54 -4.87 11.32
CA ALA A 49 11.71 -5.03 12.20
C ALA A 49 12.23 -6.49 12.19
N ALA A 50 11.32 -7.47 12.26
CA ALA A 50 11.68 -8.89 12.13
C ALA A 50 12.35 -9.19 10.78
N LEU A 51 11.82 -8.62 9.68
CA LEU A 51 12.40 -8.73 8.34
C LEU A 51 13.83 -8.15 8.30
N LYS A 52 14.04 -6.99 8.93
CA LYS A 52 15.36 -6.35 9.01
C LYS A 52 16.35 -7.21 9.79
N VAL A 53 15.96 -7.70 10.97
CA VAL A 53 16.83 -8.49 11.85
C VAL A 53 17.14 -9.86 11.26
N LEU A 54 16.12 -10.56 10.79
CA LEU A 54 16.26 -11.96 10.32
C LEU A 54 16.81 -12.04 8.90
N CYS A 55 16.30 -11.20 7.98
CA CYS A 55 16.65 -11.29 6.57
C CYS A 55 17.61 -10.19 6.09
N GLY A 56 17.96 -9.22 6.94
CA GLY A 56 18.84 -8.12 6.56
C GLY A 56 18.21 -7.15 5.55
N VAL A 57 16.89 -7.06 5.51
CA VAL A 57 16.17 -6.12 4.61
C VAL A 57 15.88 -4.85 5.39
N SER A 58 16.70 -3.83 5.19
CA SER A 58 16.50 -2.48 5.75
C SER A 58 15.69 -1.59 4.79
N TRP A 59 15.36 -0.37 5.22
CA TRP A 59 14.73 0.60 4.36
C TRP A 59 15.14 2.01 4.73
N ARG A 60 15.11 2.91 3.73
CA ARG A 60 15.39 4.33 3.84
C ARG A 60 14.28 5.13 3.15
N ILE A 61 13.84 6.23 3.79
CA ILE A 61 12.79 7.10 3.27
C ILE A 61 13.41 8.43 2.84
N GLU A 62 13.25 8.76 1.57
CA GLU A 62 13.60 10.04 0.99
C GLU A 62 12.33 10.87 0.77
N GLY A 63 12.41 12.18 1.02
CA GLY A 63 11.29 13.10 0.79
C GLY A 63 10.15 12.99 1.81
N LYS A 64 10.36 12.49 3.02
CA LYS A 64 9.33 12.37 4.08
C LYS A 64 8.60 13.70 4.35
N LYS A 65 9.28 14.84 4.20
CA LYS A 65 8.69 16.19 4.34
C LYS A 65 7.58 16.51 3.34
N ASN A 66 7.49 15.77 2.24
CA ASN A 66 6.48 15.94 1.22
C ASN A 66 5.12 15.34 1.59
N LEU A 67 5.03 14.60 2.70
CA LEU A 67 3.76 14.06 3.18
C LEU A 67 2.90 15.20 3.76
N PRO A 68 1.68 15.47 3.22
CA PRO A 68 0.81 16.52 3.73
C PRO A 68 0.18 16.10 5.07
N LYS A 69 -0.27 17.08 5.85
CA LYS A 69 -1.04 16.82 7.09
C LYS A 69 -2.51 16.48 6.82
N SER A 70 -3.03 16.88 5.66
CA SER A 70 -4.41 16.62 5.22
C SER A 70 -4.52 15.33 4.41
N PRO A 71 -5.73 14.79 4.20
CA PRO A 71 -5.94 13.66 3.33
C PRO A 71 -5.36 13.84 1.93
N CYS A 72 -4.79 12.79 1.39
CA CYS A 72 -4.19 12.77 0.06
C CYS A 72 -4.41 11.43 -0.63
N ILE A 73 -4.11 11.35 -1.92
CA ILE A 73 -4.05 10.10 -2.64
C ILE A 73 -2.60 9.67 -2.77
N ILE A 74 -2.24 8.61 -2.07
CA ILE A 74 -0.93 7.97 -2.17
C ILE A 74 -0.96 7.08 -3.41
N VAL A 75 -0.13 7.39 -4.39
CA VAL A 75 0.03 6.61 -5.63
C VAL A 75 1.41 5.98 -5.64
N SER A 76 1.46 4.65 -5.77
CA SER A 76 2.75 3.95 -5.74
C SER A 76 2.81 2.84 -6.79
N ASN A 77 4.03 2.50 -7.24
CA ASN A 77 4.29 1.28 -7.98
C ASN A 77 4.00 0.05 -7.11
N HIS A 78 3.71 -1.10 -7.75
CA HIS A 78 3.28 -2.31 -7.04
C HIS A 78 4.14 -3.51 -7.43
N GLN A 79 4.99 -3.99 -6.53
CA GLN A 79 5.96 -5.06 -6.81
C GLN A 79 5.78 -6.29 -5.90
N GLY A 80 5.36 -6.13 -4.64
CA GLY A 80 5.36 -7.21 -3.68
C GLY A 80 4.31 -7.09 -2.57
N ALA A 81 4.65 -7.61 -1.41
CA ALA A 81 3.86 -7.47 -0.19
C ALA A 81 4.37 -6.33 0.69
N TRP A 82 5.67 -6.05 0.64
CA TRP A 82 6.33 -5.11 1.54
C TRP A 82 5.69 -3.71 1.49
N GLU A 83 5.55 -3.15 0.30
CA GLU A 83 4.95 -1.82 0.12
C GLU A 83 3.48 -1.79 0.53
N SER A 84 2.76 -2.90 0.35
CA SER A 84 1.36 -3.00 0.77
C SER A 84 1.21 -2.92 2.30
N PHE A 85 2.21 -3.38 3.05
CA PHE A 85 2.30 -3.20 4.50
C PHE A 85 2.79 -1.79 4.83
N PHE A 86 3.95 -1.41 4.29
CA PHE A 86 4.62 -0.16 4.66
C PHE A 86 3.76 1.09 4.43
N LEU A 87 3.10 1.21 3.27
CA LEU A 87 2.31 2.40 2.94
C LEU A 87 1.15 2.63 3.90
N GLN A 88 0.63 1.59 4.53
CA GLN A 88 -0.43 1.70 5.54
C GLN A 88 0.05 2.36 6.84
N THR A 89 1.35 2.41 7.07
CA THR A 89 1.92 3.06 8.27
C THR A 89 2.13 4.57 8.10
N LEU A 90 1.99 5.09 6.88
CA LEU A 90 2.27 6.51 6.59
C LEU A 90 1.16 7.45 7.07
N TYR A 91 -0.10 6.99 7.04
CA TYR A 91 -1.28 7.80 7.39
C TYR A 91 -2.33 7.02 8.17
N HIS A 92 -2.94 7.71 9.16
CA HIS A 92 -4.12 7.23 9.87
C HIS A 92 -5.13 8.37 10.07
N PRO A 93 -6.37 8.23 9.59
CA PRO A 93 -6.88 7.07 8.87
C PRO A 93 -6.42 7.00 7.41
N SER A 94 -6.24 5.78 6.92
CA SER A 94 -5.96 5.50 5.51
C SER A 94 -6.79 4.33 5.01
N THR A 95 -7.02 4.28 3.70
CA THR A 95 -7.83 3.24 3.07
C THR A 95 -7.13 2.72 1.81
N SER A 96 -6.89 1.42 1.76
CA SER A 96 -6.31 0.75 0.59
C SER A 96 -7.40 0.17 -0.33
N ILE A 97 -7.11 0.18 -1.64
CA ILE A 97 -7.94 -0.52 -2.62
C ILE A 97 -7.43 -1.95 -2.76
N ILE A 98 -8.26 -2.92 -2.45
CA ILE A 98 -7.89 -4.33 -2.40
C ILE A 98 -8.76 -5.19 -3.33
N LYS A 99 -8.26 -6.39 -3.62
CA LYS A 99 -9.00 -7.41 -4.34
C LYS A 99 -10.05 -8.04 -3.41
N LYS A 100 -11.32 -8.16 -3.87
CA LYS A 100 -12.44 -8.68 -3.08
C LYS A 100 -12.14 -10.06 -2.48
N GLU A 101 -11.44 -10.92 -3.21
CA GLU A 101 -11.14 -12.30 -2.81
C GLU A 101 -10.24 -12.38 -1.58
N LEU A 102 -9.51 -11.31 -1.22
CA LEU A 102 -8.74 -11.27 0.04
C LEU A 102 -9.64 -11.33 1.27
N LEU A 103 -10.91 -10.88 1.16
CA LEU A 103 -11.87 -10.92 2.27
C LEU A 103 -12.35 -12.35 2.59
N TYR A 104 -12.14 -13.30 1.68
CA TYR A 104 -12.53 -14.70 1.89
C TYR A 104 -11.46 -15.53 2.63
N ILE A 105 -10.28 -14.95 2.89
CA ILE A 105 -9.25 -15.63 3.68
C ILE A 105 -9.70 -15.60 5.15
N PRO A 106 -9.94 -16.77 5.78
CA PRO A 106 -10.38 -16.82 7.17
C PRO A 106 -9.46 -16.04 8.11
N LEU A 107 -10.02 -15.42 9.11
CA LEU A 107 -9.38 -14.53 10.08
C LEU A 107 -8.72 -13.30 9.43
N PHE A 108 -7.72 -13.47 8.58
CA PHE A 108 -6.99 -12.38 7.93
C PHE A 108 -7.92 -11.46 7.12
N GLY A 109 -8.76 -12.04 6.25
CA GLY A 109 -9.71 -11.28 5.43
C GLY A 109 -10.75 -10.57 6.28
N TRP A 110 -11.24 -11.21 7.34
CA TRP A 110 -12.20 -10.62 8.28
C TRP A 110 -11.60 -9.48 9.08
N ALA A 111 -10.38 -9.65 9.61
CA ALA A 111 -9.64 -8.57 10.26
C ALA A 111 -9.40 -7.40 9.29
N PHE A 112 -9.04 -7.71 8.03
CA PHE A 112 -8.82 -6.70 7.02
C PHE A 112 -10.12 -5.93 6.68
N ALA A 113 -11.28 -6.61 6.66
CA ALA A 113 -12.58 -5.96 6.51
C ALA A 113 -12.89 -4.96 7.64
N CYS A 114 -12.48 -5.27 8.89
CA CYS A 114 -12.61 -4.37 10.04
C CYS A 114 -11.82 -3.05 9.85
N LEU A 115 -10.74 -3.06 9.06
CA LEU A 115 -9.96 -1.87 8.70
C LEU A 115 -10.62 -1.03 7.59
N LYS A 116 -11.80 -1.43 7.11
CA LYS A 116 -12.65 -0.73 6.12
C LYS A 116 -11.95 -0.38 4.80
N PRO A 117 -11.31 -1.35 4.11
CA PRO A 117 -10.71 -1.13 2.79
C PRO A 117 -11.80 -0.91 1.72
N ILE A 118 -11.39 -0.37 0.57
CA ILE A 118 -12.20 -0.37 -0.64
C ILE A 118 -11.90 -1.66 -1.40
N TYR A 119 -12.84 -2.59 -1.46
CA TYR A 119 -12.67 -3.84 -2.20
C TYR A 119 -13.30 -3.77 -3.58
N ILE A 120 -12.60 -4.29 -4.59
CA ILE A 120 -13.01 -4.27 -5.99
C ILE A 120 -12.95 -5.68 -6.60
N ASN A 121 -13.82 -5.90 -7.59
CA ASN A 121 -13.74 -7.06 -8.47
C ASN A 121 -12.96 -6.67 -9.73
N ARG A 122 -11.72 -7.12 -9.85
CA ARG A 122 -10.82 -6.74 -10.95
C ARG A 122 -11.23 -7.28 -12.32
N SER A 123 -12.14 -8.25 -12.40
CA SER A 123 -12.66 -8.77 -13.66
C SER A 123 -13.55 -7.75 -14.38
N ASN A 124 -14.22 -6.87 -13.63
CA ASN A 124 -15.06 -5.81 -14.18
C ASN A 124 -14.42 -4.43 -13.92
N LYS A 125 -13.64 -3.95 -14.89
CA LYS A 125 -12.90 -2.68 -14.79
C LYS A 125 -13.80 -1.47 -14.59
N PHE A 126 -14.94 -1.41 -15.31
CA PHE A 126 -15.85 -0.27 -15.24
C PHE A 126 -16.53 -0.16 -13.88
N SER A 127 -17.11 -1.26 -13.38
CA SER A 127 -17.77 -1.26 -12.06
C SER A 127 -16.76 -1.02 -10.93
N SER A 128 -15.53 -1.55 -11.08
CA SER A 128 -14.44 -1.28 -10.12
C SER A 128 -14.06 0.19 -10.08
N LEU A 129 -13.91 0.85 -11.23
CA LEU A 129 -13.61 2.27 -11.29
C LEU A 129 -14.73 3.10 -10.63
N LYS A 130 -16.01 2.83 -11.00
CA LYS A 130 -17.17 3.51 -10.40
C LYS A 130 -17.19 3.34 -8.87
N LYS A 131 -16.90 2.13 -8.36
CA LYS A 131 -16.83 1.84 -6.94
C LYS A 131 -15.68 2.59 -6.27
N VAL A 132 -14.48 2.59 -6.86
CA VAL A 132 -13.31 3.33 -6.34
C VAL A 132 -13.64 4.81 -6.20
N ILE A 133 -14.25 5.43 -7.21
CA ILE A 133 -14.61 6.84 -7.16
C ILE A 133 -15.70 7.11 -6.11
N LYS A 134 -16.74 6.28 -6.04
CA LYS A 134 -17.82 6.44 -5.06
C LYS A 134 -17.33 6.26 -3.62
N ASP A 135 -16.74 5.11 -3.32
CA ASP A 135 -16.33 4.75 -1.97
C ASP A 135 -15.10 5.55 -1.52
N GLY A 136 -14.17 5.85 -2.48
CA GLY A 136 -13.00 6.68 -2.23
C GLY A 136 -13.40 8.11 -1.86
N SER A 137 -14.33 8.75 -2.62
CA SER A 137 -14.81 10.09 -2.27
C SER A 137 -15.46 10.12 -0.89
N ARG A 138 -16.26 9.11 -0.55
CA ARG A 138 -16.83 9.00 0.80
C ARG A 138 -15.75 8.91 1.88
N LYS A 139 -14.72 8.07 1.65
CA LYS A 139 -13.59 7.90 2.59
C LYS A 139 -12.75 9.17 2.76
N ILE A 140 -12.55 9.91 1.69
CA ILE A 140 -11.88 11.22 1.73
C ILE A 140 -12.70 12.21 2.57
N GLY A 141 -14.01 12.27 2.36
CA GLY A 141 -14.92 13.08 3.19
C GLY A 141 -14.93 12.68 4.67
N GLU A 142 -14.62 11.41 4.99
CA GLU A 142 -14.41 10.91 6.34
C GLU A 142 -12.99 11.21 6.88
N GLY A 143 -12.16 11.97 6.15
CA GLY A 143 -10.80 12.35 6.53
C GLY A 143 -9.71 11.30 6.25
N SER A 144 -10.01 10.25 5.47
CA SER A 144 -9.04 9.19 5.16
C SER A 144 -8.23 9.51 3.91
N SER A 145 -6.92 9.26 3.96
CA SER A 145 -6.08 9.17 2.76
C SER A 145 -6.33 7.86 2.01
N ILE A 146 -6.16 7.87 0.68
CA ILE A 146 -6.39 6.69 -0.15
C ILE A 146 -5.08 6.17 -0.73
N ILE A 147 -4.78 4.88 -0.54
CA ILE A 147 -3.61 4.22 -1.12
C ILE A 147 -4.03 3.50 -2.40
N ILE A 148 -3.41 3.86 -3.52
CA ILE A 148 -3.72 3.33 -4.84
C ILE A 148 -2.46 2.79 -5.51
N PHE A 149 -2.55 1.56 -6.00
CA PHE A 149 -1.60 0.98 -6.94
C PHE A 149 -2.22 1.00 -8.34
N PRO A 150 -1.99 2.06 -9.14
CA PRO A 150 -2.75 2.29 -10.37
C PRO A 150 -2.42 1.29 -11.50
N GLU A 151 -1.35 0.52 -11.36
CA GLU A 151 -1.01 -0.62 -12.23
C GLU A 151 -2.05 -1.75 -12.15
N GLY A 152 -2.87 -1.79 -11.08
CA GLY A 152 -3.91 -2.80 -10.85
C GLY A 152 -3.40 -4.22 -10.58
N THR A 153 -2.11 -4.48 -10.74
CA THR A 153 -1.47 -5.76 -10.45
C THR A 153 0.02 -5.58 -10.21
N ARG A 154 0.64 -6.52 -9.50
CA ARG A 154 2.07 -6.48 -9.22
C ARG A 154 2.91 -6.63 -10.49
N ALA A 155 3.90 -5.77 -10.68
CA ALA A 155 4.90 -5.85 -11.73
C ALA A 155 6.17 -6.54 -11.21
N ARG A 156 6.93 -7.16 -12.13
CA ARG A 156 8.28 -7.64 -11.80
C ARG A 156 9.25 -6.46 -11.91
N PRO A 157 10.21 -6.27 -10.97
CA PRO A 157 11.13 -5.13 -11.01
C PRO A 157 11.79 -4.92 -12.38
N HIS A 158 12.32 -5.99 -12.99
CA HIS A 158 13.03 -5.94 -14.29
C HIS A 158 12.12 -5.69 -15.51
N LYS A 159 10.80 -5.57 -15.35
CA LYS A 159 9.86 -5.32 -16.46
C LYS A 159 9.37 -3.87 -16.52
N GLY A 160 9.90 -3.00 -15.64
CA GLY A 160 9.47 -1.62 -15.57
C GLY A 160 8.03 -1.48 -15.01
N LEU A 161 7.52 -0.26 -15.03
CA LEU A 161 6.17 0.06 -14.61
C LEU A 161 5.13 -0.35 -15.66
N LYS A 162 3.97 -0.74 -15.18
CA LYS A 162 2.79 -0.90 -16.04
C LYS A 162 2.05 0.42 -16.21
N PRO A 163 1.27 0.57 -17.30
CA PRO A 163 0.43 1.76 -17.49
C PRO A 163 -0.50 1.97 -16.29
N PHE A 164 -0.67 3.23 -15.89
CA PHE A 164 -1.54 3.62 -14.79
C PHE A 164 -2.99 3.76 -15.23
N SER A 165 -3.91 3.24 -14.41
CA SER A 165 -5.32 3.54 -14.55
C SER A 165 -5.60 4.98 -14.12
N SER A 166 -6.61 5.62 -14.73
CA SER A 166 -6.99 7.00 -14.42
C SER A 166 -7.67 7.19 -13.05
N SER A 167 -7.84 6.12 -12.28
CA SER A 167 -8.58 6.16 -11.01
C SER A 167 -8.02 7.15 -9.99
N CYS A 168 -6.68 7.28 -9.91
CA CYS A 168 -6.04 8.21 -8.98
C CYS A 168 -6.29 9.68 -9.37
N GLY A 169 -6.13 10.04 -10.64
CA GLY A 169 -6.39 11.39 -11.12
C GLY A 169 -7.87 11.76 -11.01
N LEU A 170 -8.79 10.86 -11.41
CA LEU A 170 -10.23 11.07 -11.27
C LEU A 170 -10.65 11.31 -9.81
N LEU A 171 -10.11 10.51 -8.89
CA LEU A 171 -10.44 10.63 -7.46
C LEU A 171 -9.88 11.94 -6.86
N SER A 172 -8.64 12.29 -7.23
CA SER A 172 -7.98 13.52 -6.80
C SER A 172 -8.73 14.77 -7.24
N VAL A 173 -8.99 14.90 -8.54
CA VAL A 173 -9.69 16.07 -9.11
C VAL A 173 -11.09 16.20 -8.54
N LYS A 174 -11.86 15.09 -8.48
CA LYS A 174 -13.22 15.10 -7.95
C LYS A 174 -13.32 15.61 -6.52
N ASN A 175 -12.29 15.35 -5.69
CA ASN A 175 -12.30 15.68 -4.27
C ASN A 175 -11.37 16.86 -3.91
N ASN A 176 -10.75 17.47 -4.91
CA ASN A 176 -9.81 18.60 -4.76
C ASN A 176 -8.71 18.31 -3.72
N ILE A 177 -8.08 17.11 -3.78
CA ILE A 177 -6.98 16.70 -2.91
C ILE A 177 -5.75 16.30 -3.73
N PRO A 178 -4.53 16.48 -3.18
CA PRO A 178 -3.30 16.16 -3.91
C PRO A 178 -3.07 14.67 -4.12
N ILE A 179 -2.31 14.34 -5.17
CA ILE A 179 -1.61 13.07 -5.31
C ILE A 179 -0.22 13.20 -4.69
N VAL A 180 0.17 12.23 -3.87
CA VAL A 180 1.54 12.01 -3.38
C VAL A 180 2.10 10.80 -4.12
N PRO A 181 2.99 10.98 -5.10
CA PRO A 181 3.62 9.86 -5.78
C PRO A 181 4.73 9.26 -4.89
N ILE A 182 4.74 7.94 -4.77
CA ILE A 182 5.75 7.19 -4.03
C ILE A 182 6.35 6.13 -4.93
N CYS A 183 7.69 6.13 -5.03
CA CYS A 183 8.45 5.12 -5.74
C CYS A 183 9.26 4.28 -4.76
N HIS A 184 9.39 2.96 -5.03
CA HIS A 184 10.19 2.05 -4.23
C HIS A 184 10.72 0.88 -5.06
N ASN A 185 11.77 0.22 -4.55
CA ASN A 185 12.38 -0.97 -5.14
C ASN A 185 12.17 -2.24 -4.30
N SER A 186 11.10 -2.30 -3.51
CA SER A 186 10.87 -3.40 -2.56
C SER A 186 10.80 -4.79 -3.20
N GLY A 187 10.42 -4.86 -4.48
CA GLY A 187 10.33 -6.12 -5.22
C GLY A 187 11.67 -6.79 -5.49
N LEU A 188 12.79 -6.09 -5.33
CA LEU A 188 14.13 -6.69 -5.38
C LEU A 188 14.38 -7.60 -4.18
N TYR A 189 13.90 -7.19 -3.00
CA TYR A 189 14.22 -7.82 -1.72
C TYR A 189 13.10 -8.71 -1.20
N TRP A 190 11.83 -8.33 -1.38
CA TRP A 190 10.67 -9.17 -1.08
C TRP A 190 9.88 -9.44 -2.36
N LYS A 191 10.44 -10.32 -3.19
CA LYS A 191 9.87 -10.69 -4.49
C LYS A 191 8.47 -11.29 -4.34
N ASN A 192 7.57 -10.88 -5.24
CA ASN A 192 6.20 -11.41 -5.27
C ASN A 192 6.20 -12.94 -5.47
N ARG A 193 5.42 -13.64 -4.63
CA ARG A 193 5.29 -15.12 -4.65
C ARG A 193 6.61 -15.88 -4.47
N ARG A 194 7.66 -15.25 -3.92
CA ARG A 194 8.91 -15.95 -3.58
C ARG A 194 9.01 -16.11 -2.08
N PHE A 195 9.48 -17.30 -1.68
CA PHE A 195 9.69 -17.64 -0.28
C PHE A 195 10.87 -16.89 0.31
N ILE A 196 11.96 -16.82 -0.45
CA ILE A 196 13.23 -16.23 -0.01
C ILE A 196 13.13 -14.70 -0.06
N LYS A 197 13.65 -14.05 0.99
CA LYS A 197 13.87 -12.61 1.10
C LYS A 197 15.33 -12.31 0.83
N GLU A 198 15.60 -11.39 -0.08
CA GLU A 198 16.96 -11.00 -0.44
C GLU A 198 17.44 -9.88 0.49
N LYS A 199 18.66 -10.01 1.02
CA LYS A 199 19.29 -8.96 1.87
C LYS A 199 19.51 -7.68 1.05
N GLY A 200 19.27 -6.52 1.68
CA GLY A 200 19.57 -5.21 1.07
C GLY A 200 18.74 -4.07 1.65
N GLU A 201 18.80 -2.92 0.99
CA GLU A 201 18.11 -1.71 1.44
C GLU A 201 16.99 -1.30 0.46
N ILE A 202 15.77 -1.27 0.96
CA ILE A 202 14.62 -0.73 0.22
C ILE A 202 14.68 0.79 0.28
N ILE A 203 14.70 1.42 -0.89
CA ILE A 203 14.60 2.87 -1.02
C ILE A 203 13.14 3.21 -1.26
N ILE A 204 12.59 4.11 -0.42
CA ILE A 204 11.26 4.69 -0.58
C ILE A 204 11.45 6.18 -0.87
N ARG A 205 11.06 6.61 -2.05
CA ARG A 205 11.15 8.00 -2.46
C ARG A 205 9.74 8.59 -2.53
N ILE A 206 9.50 9.66 -1.73
CA ILE A 206 8.21 10.34 -1.65
C ILE A 206 8.35 11.65 -2.43
N GLY A 207 7.56 11.79 -3.49
CA GLY A 207 7.59 12.93 -4.39
C GLY A 207 6.80 14.15 -3.87
N PRO A 208 6.86 15.25 -4.62
CA PRO A 208 6.12 16.46 -4.31
C PRO A 208 4.61 16.23 -4.48
N LEU A 209 3.82 17.10 -3.86
CA LEU A 209 2.37 17.12 -4.06
C LEU A 209 2.06 17.48 -5.51
N LEU A 210 1.23 16.67 -6.16
CA LEU A 210 0.80 16.88 -7.54
C LEU A 210 -0.65 17.33 -7.57
N PHE A 211 -0.90 18.37 -8.37
CA PHE A 211 -2.22 18.92 -8.66
C PHE A 211 -2.38 19.11 -10.16
N ASP A 212 -3.59 18.97 -10.65
CA ASP A 212 -4.04 19.34 -12.00
C ASP A 212 -5.57 19.29 -12.02
N GLU A 213 -6.20 20.11 -12.85
CA GLU A 213 -7.64 20.06 -13.06
C GLU A 213 -8.06 18.93 -14.01
N ASN A 214 -7.14 18.47 -14.85
CA ASN A 214 -7.37 17.37 -15.78
C ASN A 214 -6.90 16.02 -15.16
N PRO A 215 -7.82 15.07 -14.90
CA PRO A 215 -7.49 13.79 -14.28
C PRO A 215 -6.45 12.97 -15.05
N LYS A 216 -6.49 13.02 -16.40
CA LYS A 216 -5.54 12.29 -17.25
C LYS A 216 -4.14 12.89 -17.16
N LYS A 217 -4.03 14.23 -17.21
CA LYS A 217 -2.75 14.93 -17.02
C LYS A 217 -2.18 14.66 -15.65
N LEU A 218 -3.00 14.70 -14.60
CA LEU A 218 -2.57 14.44 -13.22
C LEU A 218 -2.07 12.98 -13.05
N THR A 219 -2.79 12.01 -13.62
CA THR A 219 -2.33 10.61 -13.63
C THR A 219 -0.99 10.46 -14.35
N ASN A 220 -0.81 11.15 -15.48
CA ASN A 220 0.44 11.12 -16.24
C ASN A 220 1.60 11.78 -15.47
N LYS A 221 1.36 12.90 -14.76
CA LYS A 221 2.37 13.52 -13.89
C LYS A 221 2.86 12.53 -12.83
N ALA A 222 1.94 11.81 -12.18
CA ALA A 222 2.30 10.78 -11.19
C ALA A 222 3.08 9.62 -11.82
N TYR A 223 2.64 9.14 -12.98
CA TYR A 223 3.34 8.09 -13.73
C TYR A 223 4.76 8.51 -14.10
N THR A 224 4.92 9.68 -14.73
CA THR A 224 6.23 10.19 -15.18
C THR A 224 7.19 10.36 -14.01
N TRP A 225 6.70 10.91 -12.89
CA TRP A 225 7.53 11.07 -11.70
C TRP A 225 7.98 9.71 -11.13
N ILE A 226 7.04 8.75 -10.98
CA ILE A 226 7.36 7.42 -10.45
C ILE A 226 8.29 6.68 -11.42
N ASN A 227 8.04 6.73 -12.73
CA ASN A 227 8.86 6.04 -13.72
C ASN A 227 10.31 6.54 -13.72
N LYS A 228 10.51 7.87 -13.73
CA LYS A 228 11.85 8.46 -13.64
C LYS A 228 12.61 7.99 -12.40
N ASN A 229 11.95 8.03 -11.24
CA ASN A 229 12.56 7.62 -9.97
C ASN A 229 12.74 6.09 -9.87
N PHE A 230 11.88 5.33 -10.53
CA PHE A 230 11.97 3.86 -10.59
C PHE A 230 13.25 3.41 -11.29
N ASP A 231 13.60 4.02 -12.42
CA ASP A 231 14.82 3.71 -13.18
C ASP A 231 16.10 4.06 -12.40
N GLU A 232 16.03 5.06 -11.50
CA GLU A 232 17.17 5.45 -10.66
C GLU A 232 17.42 4.53 -9.45
N ILE A 233 16.42 3.82 -8.95
CA ILE A 233 16.51 3.03 -7.70
C ILE A 233 16.45 1.51 -7.92
N ASN A 234 16.16 1.03 -9.14
CA ASN A 234 16.14 -0.39 -9.51
C ASN A 234 17.34 -0.75 -10.35
#